data_743e89680d9c791e0f8de1f3392fcabf
#
_entry.id   743e89680d9c791e0f8de1f3392fcabf
#
_cell.length_a   1.000
_cell.length_b   1.000
_cell.length_c   1.000
_cell.angle_alpha   90.00
_cell.angle_beta   90.00
_cell.angle_gamma   90.00
#
_symmetry.space_group_name_H-M   'P 1'
#
loop_
_entity.id
_entity.type
_entity.pdbx_description
1 polymer ?
#
loop_
_entity_poly.entity_id
_entity_poly.type
_entity_poly.pdbx_seq_one_letter_code
_entity_poly.pdbx_strand_id
1 'polypeptide(L)'
;MLAALALANALPVITCDAPKVHDGDTLRCGPERVRLFGVDAPEVKRGKTPAAPFAYEARDELIRLTRGHVACRFVERDRYKRFVGKCWSNASPDINAAVIRSGYATEYRRYSKGAYAKAEAEAKSTGRGHWAGR
;
A
#
# COMPACT_ATOMS: atom_id res chain seq x y z
N MET A 1 15.94 -3.29 31.57
CA MET A 1 17.07 -3.74 30.74
C MET A 1 16.61 -4.56 29.55
N LEU A 2 15.91 -5.69 29.76
CA LEU A 2 15.40 -6.52 28.65
C LEU A 2 14.40 -5.78 27.75
N ALA A 3 13.51 -4.96 28.33
CA ALA A 3 12.54 -4.18 27.57
C ALA A 3 13.22 -3.18 26.62
N ALA A 4 14.30 -2.51 27.06
CA ALA A 4 15.04 -1.59 26.23
C ALA A 4 15.71 -2.29 25.03
N LEU A 5 16.26 -3.48 25.25
CA LEU A 5 16.86 -4.27 24.18
C LEU A 5 15.83 -4.72 23.15
N ALA A 6 14.63 -5.16 23.61
CA ALA A 6 13.55 -5.55 22.73
C ALA A 6 13.08 -4.37 21.85
N LEU A 7 12.95 -3.16 22.43
CA LEU A 7 12.59 -1.96 21.68
C LEU A 7 13.65 -1.57 20.65
N ALA A 8 14.93 -1.73 20.99
CA ALA A 8 16.04 -1.41 20.08
C ALA A 8 16.04 -2.30 18.83
N ASN A 9 15.47 -3.52 18.92
CA ASN A 9 15.40 -4.46 17.82
C ASN A 9 14.06 -4.42 17.08
N ALA A 10 13.10 -3.64 17.55
CA ALA A 10 11.80 -3.51 16.88
C ALA A 10 11.93 -2.65 15.64
N LEU A 11 11.27 -3.07 14.54
CA LEU A 11 11.19 -2.25 13.33
C LEU A 11 10.36 -1.01 13.61
N PRO A 12 10.78 0.16 13.07
CA PRO A 12 10.05 1.40 13.27
C PRO A 12 8.61 1.33 12.77
N VAL A 13 7.72 1.96 13.50
CA VAL A 13 6.34 2.20 13.08
C VAL A 13 6.14 3.71 13.07
N ILE A 14 5.66 4.23 11.96
CA ILE A 14 5.25 5.62 11.85
C ILE A 14 3.73 5.70 11.84
N THR A 15 3.20 6.79 12.37
CA THR A 15 1.76 7.05 12.38
C THR A 15 1.49 8.44 11.84
N CYS A 16 0.35 8.63 11.22
CA CYS A 16 -0.09 9.95 10.78
C CYS A 16 -1.61 10.02 10.70
N ASP A 17 -2.13 11.24 10.81
CA ASP A 17 -3.53 11.52 10.60
C ASP A 17 -3.72 12.06 9.19
N ALA A 18 -4.80 11.63 8.52
CA ALA A 18 -5.19 12.12 7.20
C ALA A 18 -4.02 12.17 6.20
N PRO A 19 -3.37 11.06 5.89
CA PRO A 19 -2.26 11.05 4.93
C PRO A 19 -2.71 11.54 3.55
N LYS A 20 -1.77 12.09 2.78
CA LYS A 20 -2.02 12.43 1.37
C LYS A 20 -1.73 11.22 0.51
N VAL A 21 -2.71 10.79 -0.27
CA VAL A 21 -2.56 9.66 -1.19
C VAL A 21 -2.20 10.18 -2.57
N HIS A 22 -1.10 9.67 -3.13
CA HIS A 22 -0.65 10.02 -4.46
C HIS A 22 -1.28 9.10 -5.52
N ASP A 23 -1.10 7.80 -5.38
CA ASP A 23 -1.73 6.77 -6.19
C ASP A 23 -2.03 5.55 -5.31
N GLY A 24 -2.45 4.44 -5.90
CA GLY A 24 -2.92 3.28 -5.13
C GLY A 24 -1.86 2.57 -4.29
N ASP A 25 -0.59 2.90 -4.43
CA ASP A 25 0.49 2.26 -3.68
C ASP A 25 1.44 3.24 -2.99
N THR A 26 1.13 4.54 -3.02
CA THR A 26 2.01 5.57 -2.48
C THR A 26 1.21 6.65 -1.75
N LEU A 27 1.63 6.94 -0.53
CA LEU A 27 1.04 8.01 0.28
C LEU A 27 2.13 8.79 0.99
N ARG A 28 1.77 9.95 1.51
CA ARG A 28 2.65 10.76 2.34
C ARG A 28 2.10 10.81 3.77
N CYS A 29 2.93 10.39 4.70
CA CYS A 29 2.64 10.36 6.12
C CYS A 29 3.54 11.39 6.81
N GLY A 30 3.05 12.63 6.97
CA GLY A 30 3.87 13.74 7.41
C GLY A 30 5.02 13.99 6.42
N PRO A 31 6.28 14.02 6.88
CA PRO A 31 7.43 14.21 5.99
C PRO A 31 7.82 12.95 5.21
N GLU A 32 7.28 11.79 5.56
CA GLU A 32 7.67 10.52 4.94
C GLU A 32 6.80 10.19 3.73
N ARG A 33 7.47 9.89 2.62
CA ARG A 33 6.80 9.24 1.49
C ARG A 33 6.79 7.74 1.76
N VAL A 34 5.60 7.14 1.73
CA VAL A 34 5.40 5.72 2.03
C VAL A 34 4.99 4.99 0.76
N ARG A 35 5.76 3.96 0.42
CA ARG A 35 5.46 3.02 -0.65
C ARG A 35 4.93 1.74 0.00
N LEU A 36 3.74 1.31 -0.39
CA LEU A 36 3.17 0.07 0.15
C LEU A 36 3.99 -1.13 -0.31
N PHE A 37 4.52 -1.88 0.65
CA PHE A 37 5.30 -3.08 0.36
C PHE A 37 4.47 -4.09 -0.44
N GLY A 38 5.07 -4.59 -1.52
CA GLY A 38 4.49 -5.67 -2.31
C GLY A 38 3.26 -5.33 -3.14
N VAL A 39 2.89 -4.05 -3.22
CA VAL A 39 1.73 -3.59 -3.99
C VAL A 39 2.19 -2.85 -5.23
N ASP A 40 1.59 -3.18 -6.36
CA ASP A 40 1.84 -2.49 -7.63
C ASP A 40 0.51 -1.93 -8.15
N ALA A 41 0.35 -0.61 -8.03
CA ALA A 41 -0.84 0.09 -8.50
C ALA A 41 -0.55 0.86 -9.79
N PRO A 42 -1.57 1.01 -10.66
CA PRO A 42 -1.40 1.85 -11.84
C PRO A 42 -1.15 3.29 -11.46
N GLU A 43 -0.25 3.94 -12.19
CA GLU A 43 0.13 5.32 -11.90
C GLU A 43 -0.92 6.31 -12.41
N VAL A 44 -1.21 7.32 -11.60
CA VAL A 44 -2.04 8.45 -11.99
C VAL A 44 -1.31 9.32 -13.01
N LYS A 45 -2.03 10.25 -13.63
CA LYS A 45 -1.43 11.17 -14.61
C LYS A 45 -0.19 11.86 -14.04
N ARG A 46 0.89 11.88 -14.83
CA ARG A 46 2.14 12.54 -14.46
C ARG A 46 2.59 13.42 -15.62
N GLY A 47 2.52 14.74 -15.47
CA GLY A 47 2.85 15.67 -16.55
C GLY A 47 2.03 15.37 -17.79
N LYS A 48 2.72 15.04 -18.90
CA LYS A 48 2.09 14.68 -20.19
C LYS A 48 1.78 13.19 -20.30
N THR A 49 2.26 12.36 -19.36
CA THR A 49 1.97 10.92 -19.35
C THR A 49 0.57 10.72 -18.80
N PRO A 50 -0.36 10.13 -19.57
CA PRO A 50 -1.73 9.91 -19.10
C PRO A 50 -1.77 8.86 -18.00
N ALA A 51 -2.84 8.89 -17.20
CA ALA A 51 -3.06 7.88 -16.18
C ALA A 51 -3.22 6.50 -16.81
N ALA A 52 -2.63 5.50 -16.15
CA ALA A 52 -2.85 4.11 -16.52
C ALA A 52 -4.29 3.70 -16.19
N PRO A 53 -4.86 2.67 -16.86
CA PRO A 53 -6.18 2.18 -16.52
C PRO A 53 -6.31 1.82 -15.04
N PHE A 54 -7.43 2.21 -14.42
CA PHE A 54 -7.75 1.99 -12.99
C PHE A 54 -6.88 2.77 -12.00
N ALA A 55 -6.04 3.71 -12.46
CA ALA A 55 -5.15 4.48 -11.57
C ALA A 55 -5.94 5.26 -10.50
N TYR A 56 -7.01 5.93 -10.91
CA TYR A 56 -7.82 6.73 -9.99
C TYR A 56 -8.70 5.88 -9.09
N GLU A 57 -9.19 4.74 -9.58
CA GLU A 57 -9.93 3.79 -8.76
C GLU A 57 -9.03 3.19 -7.66
N ALA A 58 -7.79 2.84 -8.00
CA ALA A 58 -6.82 2.35 -7.02
C ALA A 58 -6.48 3.42 -5.98
N ARG A 59 -6.29 4.67 -6.44
CA ARG A 59 -6.04 5.80 -5.54
C ARG A 59 -7.21 6.02 -4.59
N ASP A 60 -8.43 6.03 -5.12
CA ASP A 60 -9.64 6.26 -4.33
C ASP A 60 -9.85 5.15 -3.29
N GLU A 61 -9.51 3.90 -3.64
CA GLU A 61 -9.55 2.79 -2.69
C GLU A 61 -8.55 3.00 -1.56
N LEU A 62 -7.33 3.44 -1.87
CA LEU A 62 -6.34 3.73 -0.83
C LEU A 62 -6.78 4.92 0.03
N ILE A 63 -7.39 5.95 -0.57
CA ILE A 63 -7.97 7.07 0.18
C ILE A 63 -9.00 6.56 1.19
N ARG A 64 -9.91 5.68 0.75
CA ARG A 64 -10.94 5.09 1.61
C ARG A 64 -10.34 4.31 2.78
N LEU A 65 -9.29 3.53 2.53
CA LEU A 65 -8.63 2.69 3.52
C LEU A 65 -7.80 3.49 4.53
N THR A 66 -7.43 4.73 4.19
CA THR A 66 -6.51 5.54 4.99
C THR A 66 -7.17 6.76 5.62
N ARG A 67 -8.49 6.83 5.64
CA ARG A 67 -9.20 7.92 6.30
C ARG A 67 -8.90 7.92 7.78
N GLY A 68 -8.55 9.11 8.32
CA GLY A 68 -8.21 9.28 9.72
C GLY A 68 -6.79 8.83 10.01
N HIS A 69 -6.62 7.94 10.99
CA HIS A 69 -5.31 7.54 11.50
C HIS A 69 -4.78 6.31 10.79
N VAL A 70 -3.52 6.37 10.37
CA VAL A 70 -2.82 5.27 9.68
C VAL A 70 -1.51 5.00 10.39
N ALA A 71 -1.16 3.72 10.51
CA ALA A 71 0.14 3.28 11.01
C ALA A 71 0.82 2.44 9.92
N CYS A 72 2.12 2.59 9.79
CA CYS A 72 2.92 1.84 8.83
C CYS A 72 4.19 1.31 9.50
N ARG A 73 4.43 0.00 9.36
CA ARG A 73 5.63 -0.67 9.86
C ARG A 73 6.70 -0.68 8.78
N PHE A 74 7.88 -0.26 9.14
CA PHE A 74 9.04 -0.19 8.24
C PHE A 74 9.45 -1.57 7.73
N VAL A 75 9.69 -1.68 6.43
CA VAL A 75 10.31 -2.85 5.81
C VAL A 75 11.72 -2.49 5.34
N GLU A 76 11.84 -1.45 4.53
CA GLU A 76 13.12 -1.00 3.99
C GLU A 76 13.02 0.42 3.43
N ARG A 77 14.14 1.02 3.08
CA ARG A 77 14.18 2.22 2.23
C ARG A 77 14.44 1.78 0.79
N ASP A 78 13.67 2.32 -0.15
CA ASP A 78 13.95 2.04 -1.56
C ASP A 78 15.03 3.01 -2.10
N ARG A 79 15.39 2.84 -3.38
CA ARG A 79 16.40 3.68 -4.02
C ARG A 79 16.00 5.15 -4.13
N TYR A 80 14.72 5.48 -3.97
CA TYR A 80 14.21 6.85 -3.94
C TYR A 80 14.05 7.37 -2.52
N LYS A 81 14.58 6.64 -1.53
CA LYS A 81 14.53 6.96 -0.10
C LYS A 81 13.12 6.95 0.49
N ARG A 82 12.17 6.30 -0.18
CA ARG A 82 10.82 6.14 0.38
C ARG A 82 10.82 5.08 1.48
N PHE A 83 9.96 5.31 2.47
CA PHE A 83 9.67 4.35 3.52
C PHE A 83 8.79 3.25 2.90
N VAL A 84 9.35 2.07 2.66
CA VAL A 84 8.56 0.94 2.19
C VAL A 84 7.95 0.27 3.41
N GLY A 85 6.62 0.16 3.44
CA GLY A 85 5.93 -0.25 4.66
C GLY A 85 4.71 -1.12 4.47
N LYS A 86 4.34 -1.76 5.59
CA LYS A 86 3.08 -2.49 5.76
C LYS A 86 2.17 -1.65 6.64
N CYS A 87 1.02 -1.25 6.11
CA CYS A 87 0.17 -0.26 6.72
C CYS A 87 -1.16 -0.85 7.19
N TRP A 88 -1.73 -0.25 8.24
CA TRP A 88 -3.05 -0.61 8.76
C TRP A 88 -3.77 0.64 9.28
N SER A 89 -5.08 0.52 9.42
CA SER A 89 -5.93 1.59 9.92
C SER A 89 -7.17 0.97 10.58
N ASN A 90 -8.08 1.81 11.08
CA ASN A 90 -9.37 1.33 11.57
C ASN A 90 -10.22 0.71 10.45
N ALA A 91 -10.03 1.16 9.21
CA ALA A 91 -10.77 0.61 8.06
C ALA A 91 -10.24 -0.76 7.61
N SER A 92 -8.96 -1.05 7.88
CA SER A 92 -8.37 -2.33 7.47
C SER A 92 -7.15 -2.68 8.33
N PRO A 93 -7.06 -3.91 8.85
CA PRO A 93 -5.88 -4.39 9.57
C PRO A 93 -4.69 -4.65 8.63
N ASP A 94 -4.93 -4.70 7.31
CA ASP A 94 -3.89 -4.94 6.29
C ASP A 94 -4.28 -4.16 5.03
N ILE A 95 -3.84 -2.92 4.97
CA ILE A 95 -4.15 -2.03 3.84
C ILE A 95 -3.51 -2.55 2.55
N ASN A 96 -2.28 -3.07 2.63
CA ASN A 96 -1.58 -3.60 1.46
C ASN A 96 -2.40 -4.71 0.78
N ALA A 97 -2.84 -5.69 1.56
CA ALA A 97 -3.69 -6.77 1.06
C ALA A 97 -5.04 -6.25 0.56
N ALA A 98 -5.65 -5.28 1.26
CA ALA A 98 -6.96 -4.75 0.90
C ALA A 98 -6.95 -4.05 -0.46
N VAL A 99 -5.91 -3.28 -0.78
CA VAL A 99 -5.77 -2.62 -2.09
C VAL A 99 -5.68 -3.67 -3.21
N ILE A 100 -4.91 -4.74 -2.99
CA ILE A 100 -4.80 -5.84 -3.96
C ILE A 100 -6.13 -6.57 -4.11
N ARG A 101 -6.80 -6.85 -2.99
CA ARG A 101 -8.12 -7.53 -2.99
C ARG A 101 -9.18 -6.74 -3.72
N SER A 102 -9.06 -5.41 -3.77
CA SER A 102 -9.99 -4.56 -4.52
C SER A 102 -9.96 -4.84 -6.02
N GLY A 103 -8.87 -5.40 -6.53
CA GLY A 103 -8.66 -5.67 -7.94
C GLY A 103 -8.08 -4.51 -8.72
N TYR A 104 -7.87 -3.34 -8.09
CA TYR A 104 -7.30 -2.16 -8.77
C TYR A 104 -5.78 -2.09 -8.68
N ALA A 105 -5.16 -2.95 -7.89
CA ALA A 105 -3.72 -3.11 -7.82
C ALA A 105 -3.37 -4.59 -7.85
N THR A 106 -2.13 -4.90 -8.17
CA THR A 106 -1.65 -6.28 -8.24
C THR A 106 -0.54 -6.49 -7.23
N GLU A 107 -0.26 -7.76 -6.92
CA GLU A 107 0.88 -8.09 -6.08
C GLU A 107 2.18 -7.87 -6.85
N TYR A 108 3.12 -7.12 -6.27
CA TYR A 108 4.46 -6.99 -6.82
C TYR A 108 5.32 -8.16 -6.32
N ARG A 109 5.14 -9.29 -6.95
CA ARG A 109 5.64 -10.59 -6.48
C ARG A 109 7.16 -10.65 -6.32
N ARG A 110 7.88 -9.87 -7.11
CA ARG A 110 9.34 -9.75 -7.03
C ARG A 110 9.80 -9.34 -5.62
N TYR A 111 9.04 -8.49 -4.94
CA TYR A 111 9.35 -8.02 -3.60
C TYR A 111 8.58 -8.77 -2.51
N SER A 112 7.28 -8.99 -2.72
CA SER A 112 6.42 -9.62 -1.73
C SER A 112 6.65 -11.11 -1.59
N LYS A 113 7.15 -11.76 -2.66
CA LYS A 113 7.40 -13.21 -2.73
C LYS A 113 6.17 -14.05 -2.37
N GLY A 114 5.00 -13.57 -2.77
CA GLY A 114 3.73 -14.28 -2.56
C GLY A 114 3.00 -13.93 -1.26
N ALA A 115 3.48 -12.95 -0.51
CA ALA A 115 2.82 -12.54 0.74
C ALA A 115 1.36 -12.13 0.54
N TYR A 116 1.00 -11.61 -0.65
CA TYR A 116 -0.35 -11.16 -0.98
C TYR A 116 -1.03 -12.02 -2.04
N ALA A 117 -0.51 -13.22 -2.29
CA ALA A 117 -1.06 -14.12 -3.31
C ALA A 117 -2.53 -14.47 -3.06
N LYS A 118 -2.92 -14.64 -1.80
CA LYS A 118 -4.31 -14.94 -1.43
C LYS A 118 -5.23 -13.77 -1.76
N ALA A 119 -4.84 -12.54 -1.44
CA ALA A 119 -5.62 -11.35 -1.74
C ALA A 119 -5.81 -11.17 -3.25
N GLU A 120 -4.76 -11.38 -4.03
CA GLU A 120 -4.84 -11.32 -5.49
C GLU A 120 -5.72 -12.42 -6.06
N ALA A 121 -5.61 -13.64 -5.55
CA ALA A 121 -6.45 -14.76 -5.98
C ALA A 121 -7.94 -14.47 -5.71
N GLU A 122 -8.25 -13.85 -4.57
CA GLU A 122 -9.62 -13.44 -4.26
C GLU A 122 -10.15 -12.41 -5.26
N ALA A 123 -9.33 -11.42 -5.63
CA ALA A 123 -9.72 -10.42 -6.62
C ALA A 123 -9.97 -11.07 -7.99
N LYS A 124 -9.10 -11.98 -8.40
CA LYS A 124 -9.24 -12.72 -9.66
C LYS A 124 -10.52 -13.54 -9.67
N SER A 125 -10.77 -14.29 -8.61
CA SER A 125 -11.92 -15.21 -8.55
C SER A 125 -13.26 -14.49 -8.56
N THR A 126 -13.31 -13.27 -8.05
CA THR A 126 -14.54 -12.45 -8.04
C THR A 126 -14.62 -11.47 -9.19
N GLY A 127 -13.62 -11.43 -10.08
CA GLY A 127 -13.63 -10.56 -11.25
C GLY A 127 -13.60 -9.08 -10.92
N ARG A 128 -12.88 -8.67 -9.87
CA ARG A 128 -12.80 -7.28 -9.44
C ARG A 128 -11.76 -6.50 -10.24
N GLY A 129 -12.08 -5.24 -10.55
CA GLY A 129 -11.15 -4.29 -11.16
C GLY A 129 -10.50 -4.81 -12.44
N HIS A 130 -9.18 -4.93 -12.45
CA HIS A 130 -8.38 -5.46 -13.57
C HIS A 130 -8.82 -6.87 -14.02
N TRP A 131 -9.44 -7.62 -13.13
CA TRP A 131 -9.82 -9.01 -13.38
C TRP A 131 -11.22 -9.17 -13.91
N ALA A 132 -11.95 -8.06 -14.11
CA ALA A 132 -13.30 -8.10 -14.69
C ALA A 132 -13.23 -8.61 -16.13
N GLY A 133 -14.07 -9.58 -16.46
CA GLY A 133 -14.13 -10.17 -17.80
C GLY A 133 -13.00 -11.12 -18.16
N ARG A 134 -12.23 -11.55 -17.16
CA ARG A 134 -11.09 -12.47 -17.37
C ARG A 134 -11.31 -13.83 -16.74
#